data_f260382c8f81681401f079b8edd896b2
#
_entry.id   f260382c8f81681401f079b8edd896b2
#
_cell.length_a   1.000
_cell.length_b   1.000
_cell.length_c   1.000
_cell.angle_alpha   90.00
_cell.angle_beta   90.00
_cell.angle_gamma   90.00
#
_symmetry.space_group_name_H-M   'P 1'
#
loop_
_entity.id
_entity.type
_entity.pdbx_description
1 polymer ?
#
loop_
_entity_poly.entity_id
_entity_poly.type
_entity_poly.pdbx_seq_one_letter_code
_entity_poly.pdbx_strand_id
1 'polypeptide(L)' 'MALSQQTLEPLQEAQGFIRTAIKSASVNEKPLVVHQLSKLLMDIENCKSFDHIMDMMDPRE' A
#
# COMPACT_ATOMS: atom_id res chain seq x y z
N MET A 1 -8.38 -0.97 16.04
CA MET A 1 -8.41 -2.37 15.62
C MET A 1 -7.32 -2.63 14.59
N ALA A 2 -6.45 -3.57 14.85
CA ALA A 2 -5.33 -3.84 13.95
C ALA A 2 -5.74 -4.78 12.83
N LEU A 3 -5.10 -4.64 11.68
CA LEU A 3 -5.30 -5.57 10.58
C LEU A 3 -4.87 -6.97 11.01
N SER A 4 -5.64 -7.95 10.62
CA SER A 4 -5.27 -9.33 10.89
C SER A 4 -4.08 -9.70 10.01
N GLN A 5 -3.37 -10.74 10.43
CA GLN A 5 -2.26 -11.25 9.63
C GLN A 5 -2.74 -11.70 8.26
N GLN A 6 -3.94 -12.24 8.19
CA GLN A 6 -4.51 -12.69 6.94
C GLN A 6 -4.74 -11.57 5.94
N THR A 7 -4.93 -10.34 6.42
CA THR A 7 -5.08 -9.18 5.57
C THR A 7 -3.74 -8.52 5.31
N LEU A 8 -2.90 -8.45 6.33
CA LEU A 8 -1.63 -7.74 6.25
C LEU A 8 -0.66 -8.40 5.28
N GLU A 9 -0.57 -9.73 5.30
CA GLU A 9 0.36 -10.43 4.44
C GLU A 9 0.09 -10.20 2.96
N PRO A 10 -1.15 -10.36 2.49
CA PRO A 10 -1.43 -10.05 1.08
C PRO A 10 -1.15 -8.60 0.71
N LEU A 11 -1.35 -7.66 1.64
CA LEU A 11 -1.04 -6.26 1.37
C LEU A 11 0.46 -6.06 1.19
N GLN A 12 1.27 -6.71 2.01
CA GLN A 12 2.71 -6.62 1.87
C GLN A 12 3.19 -7.23 0.57
N GLU A 13 2.60 -8.33 0.16
CA GLU A 13 2.91 -8.95 -1.13
C GLU A 13 2.52 -8.03 -2.28
N ALA A 14 1.36 -7.40 -2.18
CA ALA A 14 0.91 -6.46 -3.19
C ALA A 14 1.87 -5.29 -3.33
N GLN A 15 2.40 -4.79 -2.22
CA GLN A 15 3.39 -3.73 -2.28
C GLN A 15 4.62 -4.17 -3.05
N GLY A 16 5.07 -5.40 -2.84
CA GLY A 16 6.22 -5.94 -3.55
C GLY A 16 5.96 -6.02 -5.05
N PHE A 17 4.77 -6.49 -5.43
CA PHE A 17 4.42 -6.58 -6.84
C PHE A 17 4.30 -5.20 -7.48
N ILE A 18 3.75 -4.23 -6.76
CA ILE A 18 3.64 -2.87 -7.29
C ILE A 18 5.02 -2.25 -7.48
N ARG A 19 5.94 -2.47 -6.55
CA ARG A 19 7.30 -1.97 -6.71
C ARG A 19 7.97 -2.56 -7.93
N THR A 20 7.76 -3.84 -8.18
CA THR A 20 8.29 -4.48 -9.38
C THR A 20 7.67 -3.89 -10.63
N ALA A 21 6.36 -3.62 -10.60
CA ALA A 21 5.68 -2.99 -11.72
C ALA A 21 6.21 -1.58 -11.97
N ILE A 22 6.51 -0.84 -10.91
CA ILE A 22 7.06 0.51 -11.05
C ILE A 22 8.42 0.46 -11.74
N LYS A 23 9.26 -0.49 -11.37
CA LYS A 23 10.56 -0.63 -12.02
C LYS A 23 10.41 -0.91 -13.52
N SER A 24 9.49 -1.79 -13.86
CA SER A 24 9.23 -2.12 -15.26
C SER A 24 8.66 -0.91 -16.01
N ALA A 25 7.70 -0.23 -15.39
CA ALA A 25 7.05 0.91 -16.02
C ALA A 25 8.00 2.09 -16.21
N SER A 26 8.96 2.26 -15.30
CA SER A 26 9.91 3.38 -15.41
C SER A 26 10.79 3.26 -16.65
N VAL A 27 10.93 2.05 -17.17
CA VAL A 27 11.72 1.80 -18.38
C VAL A 27 10.84 1.74 -19.61
N ASN A 28 9.66 1.13 -19.50
CA ASN A 28 8.86 0.74 -20.66
C ASN A 28 7.62 1.61 -20.87
N GLU A 29 7.20 2.36 -19.86
CA GLU A 29 5.92 3.08 -19.92
C GLU A 29 6.10 4.58 -19.72
N LYS A 30 5.00 5.31 -19.93
CA LYS A 30 5.02 6.75 -19.75
C LYS A 30 5.08 7.11 -18.26
N PRO A 31 5.62 8.31 -17.95
CA PRO A 31 5.69 8.75 -16.54
C PRO A 31 4.35 8.74 -15.81
N LEU A 32 3.26 8.92 -16.54
CA LEU A 32 1.93 8.91 -15.95
C LEU A 32 1.63 7.54 -15.31
N VAL A 33 2.06 6.47 -15.97
CA VAL A 33 1.84 5.12 -15.44
C VAL A 33 2.64 4.94 -14.14
N VAL A 34 3.89 5.43 -14.13
CA VAL A 34 4.72 5.35 -12.93
C VAL A 34 4.06 6.12 -11.79
N HIS A 35 3.52 7.30 -12.10
CA HIS A 35 2.84 8.12 -11.11
C HIS A 35 1.63 7.39 -10.51
N GLN A 36 0.83 6.77 -11.35
CA GLN A 36 -0.35 6.05 -10.87
C GLN A 36 0.04 4.84 -10.01
N LEU A 37 1.07 4.11 -10.41
CA LEU A 37 1.53 2.97 -9.63
C LEU A 37 2.08 3.42 -8.28
N SER A 38 2.81 4.52 -8.27
CA SER A 38 3.34 5.08 -7.02
C SER A 38 2.21 5.49 -6.09
N LYS A 39 1.15 6.05 -6.65
CA LYS A 39 -0.02 6.44 -5.85
C LYS A 39 -0.69 5.21 -5.24
N LEU A 40 -0.80 4.13 -6.00
CA LEU A 40 -1.35 2.89 -5.46
C LEU A 40 -0.51 2.36 -4.30
N LEU A 41 0.80 2.44 -4.45
CA LEU A 41 1.69 1.99 -3.38
C LEU A 41 1.49 2.84 -2.13
N MET A 42 1.36 4.15 -2.30
CA MET A 42 1.08 5.04 -1.17
C MET A 42 -0.26 4.73 -0.53
N ASP A 43 -1.26 4.39 -1.35
CA ASP A 43 -2.58 4.06 -0.81
C ASP A 43 -2.51 2.82 0.08
N ILE A 44 -1.71 1.83 -0.30
CA ILE A 44 -1.54 0.64 0.52
C ILE A 44 -0.81 0.98 1.81
N GLU A 45 0.22 1.82 1.73
CA GLU A 45 0.93 2.27 2.92
C GLU A 45 0.00 3.01 3.86
N ASN A 46 -0.83 3.88 3.29
CA ASN A 46 -1.79 4.64 4.08
C ASN A 46 -2.81 3.73 4.73
N CYS A 47 -3.21 2.67 4.05
CA CYS A 47 -4.15 1.71 4.61
C CYS A 47 -3.59 1.07 5.88
N LYS A 48 -2.32 0.70 5.85
CA LYS A 48 -1.65 0.12 7.01
C LYS A 48 -1.48 1.13 8.13
N SER A 49 -1.06 2.34 7.77
CA SER A 49 -0.87 3.41 8.75
C SER A 49 -2.20 3.87 9.33
N PHE A 50 -3.22 3.95 8.47
CA PHE A 50 -4.54 4.40 8.90
C PHE A 50 -5.15 3.42 9.90
N ASP A 51 -4.93 2.14 9.70
CA ASP A 51 -5.39 1.13 10.65
C ASP A 51 -4.77 1.37 12.02
N HIS A 52 -3.47 1.66 12.04
CA HIS A 52 -2.78 1.95 13.30
C HIS A 52 -3.33 3.21 13.95
N ILE A 53 -3.58 4.25 13.16
CA ILE A 53 -4.12 5.50 13.67
C ILE A 53 -5.51 5.29 14.25
N MET A 54 -6.35 4.55 13.54
CA MET A 54 -7.69 4.28 14.01
C MET A 54 -7.68 3.49 15.31
N ASP A 55 -6.74 2.56 15.42
CA ASP A 55 -6.62 1.76 16.62
C ASP A 55 -6.28 2.65 17.83
N MET A 56 -5.44 3.66 17.61
CA MET A 56 -5.07 4.59 18.64
C MET A 56 -6.18 5.56 19.01
N MET A 57 -7.05 5.87 18.05
CA MET A 57 -8.07 6.89 18.24
C MET A 57 -9.42 6.33 18.63
N ASP A 58 -9.58 5.03 18.63
CA ASP A 58 -10.86 4.40 18.96
C ASP A 58 -10.97 4.20 20.46
N PRO A 59 -11.76 5.02 21.14
CA PRO A 59 -11.84 4.95 22.59
C PRO A 59 -12.62 3.73 23.10
N ARG A 60 -13.30 3.04 22.22
CA ARG A 60 -14.10 1.89 22.66
C ARG A 60 -13.23 0.66 22.86
N GLU A 61 -12.06 0.69 22.28
CA GLU A 61 -11.13 -0.43 22.42
C GLU A 61 -10.17 -0.21 23.56
#